data_4ff35b6776bdcd8727dc6e16902096e8
#
_entry.id   4ff35b6776bdcd8727dc6e16902096e8
#
_cell.length_a   1.000
_cell.length_b   1.000
_cell.length_c   1.000
_cell.angle_alpha   90.00
_cell.angle_beta   90.00
_cell.angle_gamma   90.00
#
_symmetry.space_group_name_H-M   'P 1'
#
loop_
_entity.id
_entity.type
_entity.pdbx_description
1 polymer ?
#
loop_
_entity_poly.entity_id
_entity_poly.type
_entity_poly.pdbx_seq_one_letter_code
_entity_poly.pdbx_strand_id
1 'polypeptide(L)'
;MEVEQAIDSLLDQVKTKAVAGRELQKAKTQIESTFIMRQDSIFGQAMRIGRYEIAAGWHLKDYYLGGIKNLTAADLLRVARQYLQPDRRTIGILIPIKENGR
;
A
#
# COMPACT_ATOMS: atom_id res chain seq x y z
N MET A 1 9.58 -5.28 20.21
CA MET A 1 8.36 -6.08 19.98
C MET A 1 8.55 -6.93 18.72
N GLU A 2 8.19 -8.19 18.77
CA GLU A 2 8.45 -9.12 17.65
C GLU A 2 7.75 -8.71 16.35
N VAL A 3 6.50 -8.25 16.44
CA VAL A 3 5.73 -7.81 15.26
C VAL A 3 6.37 -6.60 14.61
N GLU A 4 6.78 -5.63 15.39
CA GLU A 4 7.45 -4.42 14.91
C GLU A 4 8.76 -4.78 14.21
N GLN A 5 9.57 -5.66 14.81
CA GLN A 5 10.82 -6.12 14.21
C GLN A 5 10.59 -6.88 12.91
N ALA A 6 9.53 -7.69 12.84
CA ALA A 6 9.18 -8.40 11.61
C ALA A 6 8.80 -7.44 10.49
N ILE A 7 8.02 -6.40 10.79
CA ILE A 7 7.64 -5.37 9.82
C ILE A 7 8.88 -4.61 9.35
N ASP A 8 9.74 -4.17 10.27
CA ASP A 8 10.97 -3.46 9.92
C ASP A 8 11.88 -4.31 9.03
N SER A 9 12.01 -5.60 9.32
CA SER A 9 12.80 -6.53 8.52
C SER A 9 12.25 -6.65 7.09
N LEU A 10 10.94 -6.75 6.93
CA LEU A 10 10.30 -6.82 5.60
C LEU A 10 10.49 -5.51 4.83
N LEU A 11 10.36 -4.38 5.49
CA LEU A 11 10.58 -3.07 4.84
C LEU A 11 12.04 -2.92 4.40
N ASP A 12 12.99 -3.38 5.20
CA ASP A 12 14.41 -3.36 4.83
C ASP A 12 14.69 -4.24 3.62
N GLN A 13 14.05 -5.40 3.53
CA GLN A 13 14.17 -6.27 2.36
C GLN A 13 13.67 -5.57 1.08
N VAL A 14 12.55 -4.88 1.14
CA VAL A 14 12.00 -4.15 -0.01
C VAL A 14 12.92 -3.01 -0.44
N LYS A 15 13.63 -2.39 0.50
CA LYS A 15 14.57 -1.29 0.21
C LYS A 15 15.91 -1.75 -0.33
N THR A 16 16.30 -3.00 -0.06
CA THR A 16 17.64 -3.50 -0.40
C THR A 16 17.65 -4.40 -1.62
N LYS A 17 16.54 -5.08 -1.90
CA LYS A 17 16.44 -6.05 -2.98
C LYS A 17 15.16 -5.83 -3.77
N ALA A 18 15.26 -5.83 -5.09
CA ALA A 18 14.08 -5.77 -5.95
C ALA A 18 13.19 -6.99 -5.73
N VAL A 19 11.88 -6.78 -5.69
CA VAL A 19 10.91 -7.88 -5.56
C VAL A 19 10.98 -8.80 -6.79
N ALA A 20 10.69 -10.08 -6.57
CA ALA A 20 10.63 -11.04 -7.68
C ALA A 20 9.49 -10.66 -8.63
N GLY A 21 9.71 -10.85 -9.92
CA GLY A 21 8.70 -10.55 -10.95
C GLY A 21 7.38 -11.27 -10.71
N ARG A 22 7.43 -12.48 -10.19
CA ARG A 22 6.25 -13.27 -9.82
C ARG A 22 5.42 -12.62 -8.71
N GLU A 23 6.08 -12.13 -7.66
CA GLU A 23 5.41 -11.42 -6.56
C GLU A 23 4.79 -10.11 -7.03
N LEU A 24 5.50 -9.36 -7.85
CA LEU A 24 5.00 -8.12 -8.43
C LEU A 24 3.76 -8.38 -9.30
N GLN A 25 3.80 -9.38 -10.15
CA GLN A 25 2.66 -9.74 -10.99
C GLN A 25 1.45 -10.19 -10.18
N LYS A 26 1.68 -10.94 -9.11
CA LYS A 26 0.61 -11.35 -8.18
C LYS A 26 -0.07 -10.15 -7.55
N ALA A 27 0.71 -9.19 -7.06
CA ALA A 27 0.18 -7.97 -6.47
C ALA A 27 -0.62 -7.14 -7.48
N LYS A 28 -0.11 -6.99 -8.70
CA LYS A 28 -0.82 -6.29 -9.78
C LYS A 28 -2.16 -6.95 -10.10
N THR A 29 -2.18 -8.27 -10.20
CA THR A 29 -3.40 -9.03 -10.46
C THR A 29 -4.43 -8.85 -9.36
N GLN A 30 -4.01 -8.85 -8.10
CA GLN A 30 -4.90 -8.61 -6.96
C GLN A 30 -5.50 -7.20 -6.99
N ILE A 31 -4.70 -6.20 -7.30
CA ILE A 31 -5.17 -4.81 -7.40
C ILE A 31 -6.18 -4.66 -8.54
N GLU A 32 -5.87 -5.23 -9.69
CA GLU A 32 -6.76 -5.18 -10.85
C GLU A 32 -8.10 -5.86 -10.56
N SER A 33 -8.08 -7.05 -9.98
CA SER A 33 -9.29 -7.79 -9.61
C SER A 33 -10.14 -7.00 -8.61
N THR A 34 -9.54 -6.45 -7.57
CA THR A 34 -10.23 -5.63 -6.58
C THR A 34 -10.83 -4.38 -7.22
N PHE A 35 -10.11 -3.74 -8.13
CA PHE A 35 -10.57 -2.56 -8.83
C PHE A 35 -11.83 -2.88 -9.65
N ILE A 36 -11.80 -3.96 -10.42
CA ILE A 36 -12.94 -4.39 -11.26
C ILE A 36 -14.15 -4.74 -10.40
N MET A 37 -13.96 -5.52 -9.34
CA MET A 37 -15.04 -5.94 -8.45
C MET A 37 -15.72 -4.76 -7.75
N ARG A 38 -14.98 -3.73 -7.40
CA ARG A 38 -15.53 -2.54 -6.75
C ARG A 38 -16.34 -1.65 -7.69
N GLN A 39 -16.23 -1.84 -8.99
CA GLN A 39 -17.04 -1.07 -9.97
C GLN A 39 -18.53 -1.41 -9.92
N ASP A 40 -18.89 -2.56 -9.37
CA ASP A 40 -20.30 -2.98 -9.24
C ASP A 40 -21.06 -2.19 -8.17
N SER A 41 -20.35 -1.48 -7.29
CA SER A 41 -20.95 -0.70 -6.20
C SER A 41 -21.01 0.78 -6.56
N ILE A 42 -22.20 1.37 -6.56
CA ILE A 42 -22.40 2.81 -6.76
C ILE A 42 -21.71 3.59 -5.65
N PHE A 43 -21.82 3.13 -4.41
CA PHE A 43 -21.12 3.73 -3.27
C PHE A 43 -19.60 3.67 -3.46
N GLY A 44 -19.07 2.53 -3.89
CA GLY A 44 -17.66 2.36 -4.16
C GLY A 44 -17.13 3.28 -5.25
N GLN A 45 -17.92 3.47 -6.32
CA GLN A 45 -17.58 4.40 -7.40
C GLN A 45 -17.54 5.86 -6.91
N ALA A 46 -18.55 6.27 -6.14
CA ALA A 46 -18.61 7.62 -5.58
C ALA A 46 -17.43 7.90 -4.63
N MET A 47 -17.11 6.95 -3.77
CA MET A 47 -15.97 7.06 -2.85
C MET A 47 -14.64 7.17 -3.60
N ARG A 48 -14.49 6.42 -4.67
CA ARG A 48 -13.28 6.48 -5.51
C ARG A 48 -13.12 7.83 -6.16
N ILE A 49 -14.17 8.35 -6.81
CA ILE A 49 -14.15 9.66 -7.45
C ILE A 49 -13.81 10.75 -6.42
N GLY A 50 -14.42 10.71 -5.24
CA GLY A 50 -14.16 11.67 -4.18
C GLY A 50 -12.72 11.63 -3.68
N ARG A 51 -12.15 10.44 -3.50
CA ARG A 51 -10.76 10.28 -3.08
C ARG A 51 -9.77 10.84 -4.10
N TYR A 52 -10.00 10.56 -5.38
CA TYR A 52 -9.12 11.09 -6.43
C TYR A 52 -9.24 12.59 -6.56
N GLU A 53 -10.43 13.16 -6.43
CA GLU A 53 -10.62 14.60 -6.48
C GLU A 53 -9.85 15.32 -5.36
N ILE A 54 -9.89 14.79 -4.14
CA ILE A 54 -9.16 15.35 -3.00
C ILE A 54 -7.65 15.23 -3.19
N ALA A 55 -7.18 14.10 -3.72
CA ALA A 55 -5.74 13.84 -3.82
C ALA A 55 -5.08 14.62 -4.98
N ALA A 56 -5.68 14.64 -6.15
CA ALA A 56 -5.02 15.19 -7.32
C ALA A 56 -5.96 15.50 -8.51
N GLY A 57 -7.26 15.21 -8.38
CA GLY A 57 -8.24 15.38 -9.43
C GLY A 57 -8.84 14.05 -9.88
N TRP A 58 -10.14 14.01 -10.07
CA TRP A 58 -10.88 12.79 -10.37
C TRP A 58 -10.48 12.12 -11.71
N HIS A 59 -9.95 12.91 -12.64
CA HIS A 59 -9.49 12.38 -13.93
C HIS A 59 -8.38 11.33 -13.79
N LEU A 60 -7.59 11.39 -12.71
CA LEU A 60 -6.48 10.46 -12.49
C LEU A 60 -6.94 9.02 -12.27
N LYS A 61 -8.20 8.80 -11.90
CA LYS A 61 -8.73 7.44 -11.74
C LYS A 61 -8.60 6.61 -13.02
N ASP A 62 -8.70 7.25 -14.17
CA ASP A 62 -8.62 6.58 -15.47
C ASP A 62 -7.21 6.10 -15.80
N TYR A 63 -6.20 6.70 -15.17
CA TYR A 63 -4.78 6.35 -15.37
C TYR A 63 -4.25 5.38 -14.33
N TYR A 64 -5.02 5.10 -13.28
CA TYR A 64 -4.54 4.31 -12.14
C TYR A 64 -4.15 2.89 -12.53
N LEU A 65 -5.02 2.13 -13.20
CA LEU A 65 -4.72 0.76 -13.59
C LEU A 65 -3.58 0.69 -14.60
N GLY A 66 -3.53 1.62 -15.56
CA GLY A 66 -2.43 1.70 -16.50
C GLY A 66 -1.09 1.92 -15.81
N GLY A 67 -1.07 2.81 -14.81
CA GLY A 67 0.10 3.05 -13.99
C GLY A 67 0.53 1.80 -13.22
N ILE A 68 -0.41 1.07 -12.62
CA ILE A 68 -0.12 -0.18 -11.90
C ILE A 68 0.45 -1.24 -12.84
N LYS A 69 -0.13 -1.41 -14.03
CA LYS A 69 0.36 -2.39 -15.02
C LYS A 69 1.78 -2.11 -15.49
N ASN A 70 2.17 -0.85 -15.55
CA ASN A 70 3.48 -0.42 -16.04
C ASN A 70 4.56 -0.38 -14.95
N LEU A 71 4.21 -0.61 -13.67
CA LEU A 71 5.18 -0.63 -12.58
C LEU A 71 6.18 -1.78 -12.74
N THR A 72 7.45 -1.47 -12.48
CA THR A 72 8.54 -2.44 -12.48
C THR A 72 9.04 -2.67 -11.05
N ALA A 73 9.78 -3.78 -10.86
CA ALA A 73 10.44 -4.04 -9.58
C ALA A 73 11.44 -2.94 -9.21
N ALA A 74 12.10 -2.35 -10.21
CA ALA A 74 13.01 -1.22 -10.00
C ALA A 74 12.27 0.02 -9.49
N ASP A 75 11.06 0.29 -9.99
CA ASP A 75 10.23 1.40 -9.50
C ASP A 75 9.86 1.22 -8.03
N LEU A 76 9.47 0.01 -7.63
CA LEU A 76 9.15 -0.30 -6.24
C LEU A 76 10.36 -0.11 -5.33
N LEU A 77 11.53 -0.57 -5.76
CA LEU A 77 12.77 -0.41 -5.00
C LEU A 77 13.11 1.06 -4.80
N ARG A 78 12.99 1.86 -5.86
CA ARG A 78 13.26 3.30 -5.81
C ARG A 78 12.31 4.02 -4.84
N VAL A 79 11.02 3.75 -4.94
CA VAL A 79 10.01 4.37 -4.09
C VAL A 79 10.18 3.94 -2.63
N ALA A 80 10.46 2.66 -2.38
CA ALA A 80 10.69 2.16 -1.03
C ALA A 80 11.90 2.87 -0.38
N ARG A 81 12.99 3.04 -1.11
CA ARG A 81 14.17 3.77 -0.62
C ARG A 81 13.88 5.24 -0.35
N GLN A 82 13.02 5.86 -1.16
CA GLN A 82 12.70 7.28 -1.05
C GLN A 82 11.76 7.58 0.12
N TYR A 83 10.74 6.75 0.34
CA TYR A 83 9.66 7.05 1.28
C TYR A 83 9.69 6.24 2.57
N LEU A 84 10.18 5.00 2.54
CA LEU A 84 10.15 4.13 3.72
C LEU A 84 11.43 4.32 4.56
N GLN A 85 11.60 5.52 5.08
CA GLN A 85 12.72 5.89 5.92
C GLN A 85 12.33 5.83 7.41
N PRO A 86 13.25 5.46 8.33
CA PRO A 86 12.94 5.40 9.75
C PRO A 86 12.42 6.70 10.34
N ASP A 87 12.90 7.85 9.85
CA ASP A 87 12.50 9.18 10.30
C ASP A 87 11.18 9.66 9.73
N ARG A 88 10.59 8.91 8.81
CA ARG A 88 9.30 9.23 8.16
C ARG A 88 8.18 8.32 8.59
N ARG A 89 8.35 7.60 9.70
CA ARG A 89 7.33 6.69 10.22
C ARG A 89 6.74 7.19 11.53
N THR A 90 5.50 6.81 11.75
CA THR A 90 4.82 7.01 13.04
C THR A 90 4.45 5.64 13.59
N ILE A 91 4.78 5.38 14.86
CA ILE A 91 4.51 4.10 15.51
C ILE A 91 3.47 4.31 16.60
N GLY A 92 2.36 3.58 16.50
CA GLY A 92 1.35 3.51 17.54
C GLY A 92 1.31 2.11 18.14
N ILE A 93 1.40 2.02 19.47
CA ILE A 93 1.38 0.74 20.18
C ILE A 93 0.21 0.75 21.14
N LEU A 94 -0.70 -0.22 20.97
CA LEU A 94 -1.80 -0.43 21.89
C LEU A 94 -1.33 -1.34 23.02
N ILE A 95 -1.29 -0.79 24.23
CA ILE A 95 -0.90 -1.53 25.43
C ILE A 95 -2.16 -1.79 26.25
N PRO A 96 -2.54 -3.06 26.50
CA PRO A 96 -3.71 -3.36 27.31
C PRO A 96 -3.49 -2.93 28.75
N ILE A 97 -4.50 -2.28 29.34
CA ILE A 97 -4.50 -1.90 30.75
C ILE A 97 -4.91 -3.12 31.55
N LYS A 98 -4.08 -3.49 32.53
CA LYS A 98 -4.48 -4.52 33.50
C LYS A 98 -5.52 -3.94 34.45
N GLU A 99 -6.71 -4.53 34.48
CA GLU A 99 -7.68 -4.20 35.50
C GLU A 99 -7.17 -4.70 36.88
N ASN A 100 -6.88 -3.76 37.77
CA ASN A 100 -6.48 -4.11 39.14
C ASN A 100 -7.70 -4.53 39.94
N GLY A 101 -7.67 -5.74 40.51
CA GLY A 101 -8.62 -6.19 41.50
C GLY A 101 -9.97 -6.69 40.98
N ARG A 102 -10.03 -7.14 39.75
CA ARG A 102 -11.21 -7.80 39.23
C ARG A 102 -10.88 -9.14 38.61
#